data_d5a5efb2b9609dc75539016393d1bde9
#
_entry.id   d5a5efb2b9609dc75539016393d1bde9
#
_cell.length_a   1.000
_cell.length_b   1.000
_cell.length_c   1.000
_cell.angle_alpha   90.00
_cell.angle_beta   90.00
_cell.angle_gamma   90.00
#
_symmetry.space_group_name_H-M   'P 1'
#
loop_
_entity.id
_entity.type
_entity.pdbx_description
1 polymer ?
#
loop_
_entity_poly.entity_id
_entity_poly.type
_entity_poly.pdbx_seq_one_letter_code
_entity_poly.pdbx_strand_id
1 'polypeptide(L)'
;VLAGFESIERQEANFAGGTAEDKAAIELWSELITSFPTSSYRLDAIQAIIDTQNRYLGQIQLAIDTALSLAAELHSEMEAPDLLDTAASYQLFDDQKQAAADSWTRIALEFPASDKAFNGLFFGGSVYFELGQFDKAAENFNRIIPMSAEPFELSAAYFWLGKINQAQGNGEEARINWQAAMNQAPYGYYGIRAAELMEGRAPFQEPARLNLAVNLPDLRIPAGEWLKTAFNLPLGTNLDYSSELFNHPTFVRAMEFDRLGLYDRASTEFSTLLSENEGDALDIFRLIKVFLERGYYRSALEASKLIARLSGYAETPFSAAYPPYFTYIEYGAYYLPWIQAVAEKYDLSELLILSVIYQESHFGVLASSVAGARGIMQLLPSTAEQIATETGFLTSFEASDLDVPYYNLELGSNNLARMLYVFEGDDYKALAAYNAGQRTTMNWAKLTGEDPDVFLNTIRYLETRVYIRNIVEIFHRYSLIYGQ
;
A
#
# COMPACT_ATOMS: atom_id res chain seq x y z
N VAL A 1 3.15 16.20 -7.10
CA VAL A 1 2.36 15.66 -5.97
C VAL A 1 3.30 15.27 -4.83
N LEU A 2 4.47 14.65 -5.08
CA LEU A 2 5.43 14.23 -4.04
C LEU A 2 6.17 15.38 -3.34
N ALA A 3 6.40 16.52 -4.00
CA ALA A 3 7.02 17.70 -3.40
C ALA A 3 6.16 18.38 -2.30
N GLY A 4 4.87 18.04 -2.20
CA GLY A 4 3.97 18.55 -1.15
C GLY A 4 4.14 17.86 0.19
N PHE A 5 4.66 16.62 0.24
CA PHE A 5 4.77 15.83 1.48
C PHE A 5 5.94 16.23 2.36
N GLU A 6 7.10 16.57 1.78
CA GLU A 6 8.27 17.06 2.55
C GLU A 6 8.01 18.40 3.27
N SER A 7 7.01 19.16 2.80
CA SER A 7 6.66 20.43 3.43
C SER A 7 5.85 20.26 4.70
N ILE A 8 5.11 19.16 4.89
CA ILE A 8 4.18 18.99 6.00
C ILE A 8 4.93 18.74 7.32
N GLU A 9 5.93 17.87 7.36
CA GLU A 9 6.72 17.63 8.59
C GLU A 9 7.62 18.81 8.97
N ARG A 10 8.15 19.56 7.99
CA ARG A 10 8.97 20.76 8.26
C ARG A 10 8.15 22.00 8.63
N GLN A 11 6.89 22.11 8.19
CA GLN A 11 6.06 23.30 8.42
C GLN A 11 5.25 23.22 9.71
N GLU A 12 4.93 22.04 10.22
CA GLU A 12 4.21 21.89 11.49
C GLU A 12 5.01 22.39 12.72
N ALA A 13 6.32 22.52 12.61
CA ALA A 13 7.17 23.02 13.71
C ALA A 13 7.15 24.55 13.90
N ASN A 14 6.60 25.35 12.98
CA ASN A 14 6.67 26.82 12.98
C ASN A 14 5.31 27.52 12.78
N PHE A 15 4.20 26.96 13.24
CA PHE A 15 2.91 27.63 13.14
C PHE A 15 2.73 28.78 14.14
N ALA A 16 3.13 29.97 13.77
CA ALA A 16 2.57 31.22 14.25
C ALA A 16 1.54 31.69 13.21
N GLY A 17 0.27 31.83 13.58
CA GLY A 17 -0.92 32.04 12.75
C GLY A 17 -0.73 32.87 11.47
N GLY A 18 -1.65 32.64 10.52
CA GLY A 18 -1.60 33.07 9.13
C GLY A 18 -0.99 34.45 8.89
N THR A 19 0.04 34.46 8.09
CA THR A 19 0.82 35.67 7.80
C THR A 19 0.10 36.58 6.82
N ALA A 20 0.52 37.85 6.73
CA ALA A 20 0.06 38.76 5.69
C ALA A 20 0.35 38.22 4.29
N GLU A 21 1.40 37.40 4.17
CA GLU A 21 1.84 36.73 2.95
C GLU A 21 0.84 35.66 2.49
N ASP A 22 0.25 34.87 3.43
CA ASP A 22 -0.76 33.87 3.11
C ASP A 22 -2.04 34.51 2.54
N LYS A 23 -2.43 35.65 3.09
CA LYS A 23 -3.58 36.44 2.59
C LYS A 23 -3.30 37.06 1.23
N ALA A 24 -2.09 37.58 1.02
CA ALA A 24 -1.66 38.12 -0.28
C ALA A 24 -1.60 36.99 -1.34
N ALA A 25 -1.20 35.78 -0.97
CA ALA A 25 -1.23 34.62 -1.86
C ALA A 25 -2.67 34.29 -2.30
N ILE A 26 -3.66 34.30 -1.39
CA ILE A 26 -5.08 34.11 -1.74
C ILE A 26 -5.55 35.20 -2.72
N GLU A 27 -5.16 36.47 -2.52
CA GLU A 27 -5.51 37.57 -3.44
C GLU A 27 -4.97 37.33 -4.84
N LEU A 28 -3.69 36.91 -4.96
CA LEU A 28 -3.06 36.60 -6.24
C LEU A 28 -3.73 35.39 -6.95
N TRP A 29 -4.04 34.33 -6.22
CA TRP A 29 -4.77 33.17 -6.77
C TRP A 29 -6.18 33.59 -7.23
N SER A 30 -6.88 34.43 -6.47
CA SER A 30 -8.20 34.94 -6.83
C SER A 30 -8.17 35.81 -8.09
N GLU A 31 -7.11 36.65 -8.25
CA GLU A 31 -6.87 37.42 -9.47
C GLU A 31 -6.62 36.52 -10.69
N LEU A 32 -5.85 35.40 -10.52
CA LEU A 32 -5.61 34.44 -11.60
C LEU A 32 -6.93 33.80 -12.05
N ILE A 33 -7.76 33.33 -11.11
CA ILE A 33 -9.06 32.72 -11.41
C ILE A 33 -9.99 33.67 -12.15
N THR A 34 -10.02 34.96 -11.73
CA THR A 34 -10.89 35.97 -12.31
C THR A 34 -10.41 36.46 -13.68
N SER A 35 -9.10 36.70 -13.81
CA SER A 35 -8.50 37.25 -15.02
C SER A 35 -8.28 36.20 -16.12
N PHE A 36 -8.14 34.92 -15.74
CA PHE A 36 -7.85 33.83 -16.66
C PHE A 36 -8.78 32.63 -16.40
N PRO A 37 -10.10 32.76 -16.59
CA PRO A 37 -11.08 31.73 -16.23
C PRO A 37 -10.93 30.42 -17.02
N THR A 38 -10.23 30.42 -18.14
CA THR A 38 -9.97 29.23 -18.98
C THR A 38 -8.54 28.70 -18.81
N SER A 39 -7.79 29.20 -17.83
CA SER A 39 -6.42 28.73 -17.57
C SER A 39 -6.41 27.28 -17.08
N SER A 40 -5.45 26.48 -17.58
CA SER A 40 -5.19 25.15 -17.04
C SER A 40 -4.75 25.12 -15.57
N TYR A 41 -4.33 26.28 -15.03
CA TYR A 41 -3.95 26.43 -13.62
C TYR A 41 -5.12 26.90 -12.73
N ARG A 42 -6.34 26.99 -13.27
CA ARG A 42 -7.50 27.49 -12.51
C ARG A 42 -7.81 26.60 -11.32
N LEU A 43 -7.90 25.27 -11.54
CA LEU A 43 -8.16 24.31 -10.46
C LEU A 43 -7.05 24.31 -9.41
N ASP A 44 -5.79 24.36 -9.84
CA ASP A 44 -4.64 24.46 -8.93
C ASP A 44 -4.72 25.72 -8.05
N ALA A 45 -5.12 26.85 -8.63
CA ALA A 45 -5.29 28.09 -7.89
C ALA A 45 -6.45 28.02 -6.90
N ILE A 46 -7.57 27.42 -7.29
CA ILE A 46 -8.72 27.17 -6.39
C ILE A 46 -8.27 26.28 -5.22
N GLN A 47 -7.59 25.19 -5.52
CA GLN A 47 -7.11 24.26 -4.49
C GLN A 47 -6.10 24.95 -3.55
N ALA A 48 -5.21 25.79 -4.08
CA ALA A 48 -4.26 26.57 -3.29
C ALA A 48 -4.95 27.55 -2.33
N ILE A 49 -6.05 28.19 -2.75
CA ILE A 49 -6.87 29.05 -1.88
C ILE A 49 -7.46 28.23 -0.73
N ILE A 50 -8.12 27.11 -1.05
CA ILE A 50 -8.80 26.24 -0.10
C ILE A 50 -7.78 25.67 0.92
N ASP A 51 -6.64 25.18 0.44
CA ASP A 51 -5.57 24.67 1.29
C ASP A 51 -4.97 25.75 2.19
N THR A 52 -4.78 26.97 1.66
CA THR A 52 -4.28 28.09 2.46
C THR A 52 -5.26 28.49 3.55
N GLN A 53 -6.53 28.57 3.22
CA GLN A 53 -7.59 28.84 4.23
C GLN A 53 -7.58 27.82 5.36
N ASN A 54 -7.47 26.52 5.04
CA ASN A 54 -7.46 25.47 6.04
C ASN A 54 -6.13 25.37 6.80
N ARG A 55 -5.02 25.14 6.07
CA ARG A 55 -3.72 24.75 6.67
C ARG A 55 -2.98 25.92 7.29
N TYR A 56 -2.99 27.10 6.66
CA TYR A 56 -2.21 28.25 7.10
C TYR A 56 -3.03 29.27 7.92
N LEU A 57 -4.31 29.44 7.60
CA LEU A 57 -5.17 30.35 8.32
C LEU A 57 -6.01 29.67 9.41
N GLY A 58 -6.05 28.33 9.44
CA GLY A 58 -6.87 27.57 10.39
C GLY A 58 -8.38 27.78 10.23
N GLN A 59 -8.83 28.17 9.03
CA GLN A 59 -10.22 28.54 8.74
C GLN A 59 -10.92 27.43 7.96
N ILE A 60 -11.02 26.23 8.56
CA ILE A 60 -11.57 25.05 7.89
C ILE A 60 -12.98 25.27 7.35
N GLN A 61 -13.86 25.96 8.10
CA GLN A 61 -15.21 26.23 7.64
C GLN A 61 -15.22 27.15 6.39
N LEU A 62 -14.36 28.16 6.34
CA LEU A 62 -14.21 29.01 5.14
C LEU A 62 -13.71 28.21 3.94
N ALA A 63 -12.79 27.27 4.15
CA ALA A 63 -12.30 26.39 3.09
C ALA A 63 -13.43 25.48 2.54
N ILE A 64 -14.26 24.93 3.42
CA ILE A 64 -15.45 24.16 3.04
C ILE A 64 -16.42 25.01 2.23
N ASP A 65 -16.77 26.19 2.73
CA ASP A 65 -17.73 27.10 2.08
C ASP A 65 -17.23 27.55 0.71
N THR A 66 -15.92 27.82 0.59
CA THR A 66 -15.26 28.17 -0.68
C THR A 66 -15.36 27.02 -1.67
N ALA A 67 -15.03 25.79 -1.26
CA ALA A 67 -15.10 24.62 -2.12
C ALA A 67 -16.53 24.34 -2.60
N LEU A 68 -17.53 24.40 -1.70
CA LEU A 68 -18.94 24.17 -2.05
C LEU A 68 -19.50 25.26 -2.96
N SER A 69 -19.14 26.53 -2.72
CA SER A 69 -19.60 27.64 -3.55
C SER A 69 -19.07 27.53 -4.98
N LEU A 70 -17.76 27.24 -5.12
CA LEU A 70 -17.13 27.05 -6.42
C LEU A 70 -17.64 25.79 -7.12
N ALA A 71 -17.87 24.70 -6.41
CA ALA A 71 -18.49 23.51 -6.99
C ALA A 71 -19.88 23.78 -7.56
N ALA A 72 -20.67 24.63 -6.89
CA ALA A 72 -22.00 25.01 -7.37
C ALA A 72 -21.92 25.97 -8.60
N GLU A 73 -20.94 26.89 -8.62
CA GLU A 73 -20.70 27.77 -9.75
C GLU A 73 -20.24 27.02 -11.00
N LEU A 74 -19.38 26.00 -10.81
CA LEU A 74 -18.76 25.18 -11.86
C LEU A 74 -19.57 23.89 -12.14
N HIS A 75 -20.85 23.83 -11.77
CA HIS A 75 -21.67 22.61 -11.81
C HIS A 75 -21.65 21.84 -13.13
N SER A 76 -21.46 22.53 -14.25
CA SER A 76 -21.36 21.92 -15.58
C SER A 76 -19.92 21.60 -16.00
N GLU A 77 -18.92 21.90 -15.19
CA GLU A 77 -17.50 21.77 -15.49
C GLU A 77 -16.91 20.50 -14.82
N MET A 78 -15.75 20.08 -15.34
CA MET A 78 -15.08 18.85 -14.84
C MET A 78 -14.51 19.01 -13.43
N GLU A 79 -14.28 20.25 -12.98
CA GLU A 79 -13.67 20.51 -11.66
C GLU A 79 -14.62 20.37 -10.47
N ALA A 80 -15.93 20.47 -10.70
CA ALA A 80 -16.90 20.41 -9.61
C ALA A 80 -16.84 19.10 -8.77
N PRO A 81 -16.61 17.90 -9.35
CA PRO A 81 -16.42 16.68 -8.57
C PRO A 81 -15.21 16.73 -7.63
N ASP A 82 -14.09 17.32 -8.04
CA ASP A 82 -12.90 17.46 -7.22
C ASP A 82 -13.13 18.43 -6.05
N LEU A 83 -13.86 19.52 -6.28
CA LEU A 83 -14.21 20.46 -5.24
C LEU A 83 -15.19 19.89 -4.22
N LEU A 84 -16.16 19.06 -4.67
CA LEU A 84 -17.04 18.34 -3.77
C LEU A 84 -16.30 17.30 -2.93
N ASP A 85 -15.32 16.58 -3.50
CA ASP A 85 -14.48 15.64 -2.75
C ASP A 85 -13.61 16.36 -1.72
N THR A 86 -13.05 17.53 -2.07
CA THR A 86 -12.30 18.39 -1.16
C THR A 86 -13.19 18.90 -0.01
N ALA A 87 -14.37 19.42 -0.33
CA ALA A 87 -15.33 19.89 0.69
C ALA A 87 -15.73 18.76 1.63
N ALA A 88 -16.12 17.61 1.09
CA ALA A 88 -16.50 16.43 1.87
C ALA A 88 -15.36 15.95 2.79
N SER A 89 -14.12 15.98 2.30
CA SER A 89 -12.94 15.62 3.09
C SER A 89 -12.75 16.58 4.28
N TYR A 90 -12.87 17.88 4.07
CA TYR A 90 -12.77 18.86 5.16
C TYR A 90 -13.95 18.81 6.12
N GLN A 91 -15.17 18.58 5.61
CA GLN A 91 -16.34 18.31 6.45
C GLN A 91 -16.11 17.10 7.37
N LEU A 92 -15.54 16.02 6.86
CA LEU A 92 -15.19 14.86 7.68
C LEU A 92 -14.18 15.21 8.78
N PHE A 93 -13.12 15.96 8.45
CA PHE A 93 -12.10 16.39 9.43
C PHE A 93 -12.64 17.36 10.48
N ASP A 94 -13.66 18.14 10.13
CA ASP A 94 -14.35 19.06 11.05
C ASP A 94 -15.53 18.40 11.79
N ASP A 95 -15.55 17.06 11.81
CA ASP A 95 -16.60 16.22 12.45
C ASP A 95 -18.03 16.47 11.91
N GLN A 96 -18.15 17.06 10.71
CA GLN A 96 -19.41 17.26 10.00
C GLN A 96 -19.77 16.03 9.16
N LYS A 97 -19.81 14.85 9.78
CA LYS A 97 -19.94 13.55 9.08
C LYS A 97 -21.16 13.48 8.15
N GLN A 98 -22.31 13.99 8.59
CA GLN A 98 -23.51 13.98 7.76
C GLN A 98 -23.32 14.80 6.47
N ALA A 99 -22.77 16.02 6.59
CA ALA A 99 -22.52 16.87 5.44
C ALA A 99 -21.46 16.25 4.49
N ALA A 100 -20.43 15.60 5.05
CA ALA A 100 -19.42 14.89 4.27
C ALA A 100 -20.04 13.77 3.43
N ALA A 101 -20.88 12.92 4.05
CA ALA A 101 -21.57 11.83 3.36
C ALA A 101 -22.50 12.34 2.24
N ASP A 102 -23.24 13.42 2.52
CA ASP A 102 -24.12 14.06 1.54
C ASP A 102 -23.31 14.64 0.37
N SER A 103 -22.19 15.36 0.64
CA SER A 103 -21.33 15.95 -0.39
C SER A 103 -20.68 14.89 -1.27
N TRP A 104 -20.16 13.80 -0.70
CA TRP A 104 -19.62 12.69 -1.49
C TRP A 104 -20.68 12.01 -2.35
N THR A 105 -21.86 11.73 -1.80
CA THR A 105 -22.96 11.10 -2.57
C THR A 105 -23.40 11.97 -3.74
N ARG A 106 -23.42 13.30 -3.58
CA ARG A 106 -23.74 14.24 -4.65
C ARG A 106 -22.84 14.10 -5.86
N ILE A 107 -21.53 13.75 -5.67
CA ILE A 107 -20.61 13.57 -6.80
C ILE A 107 -21.19 12.57 -7.81
N ALA A 108 -21.62 11.41 -7.36
CA ALA A 108 -22.15 10.39 -8.26
C ALA A 108 -23.56 10.71 -8.78
N LEU A 109 -24.36 11.46 -8.03
CA LEU A 109 -25.72 11.85 -8.43
C LEU A 109 -25.73 12.97 -9.49
N GLU A 110 -24.83 13.94 -9.32
CA GLU A 110 -24.74 15.11 -10.20
C GLU A 110 -23.77 14.88 -11.37
N PHE A 111 -22.72 14.08 -11.13
CA PHE A 111 -21.65 13.80 -12.11
C PHE A 111 -21.38 12.29 -12.29
N PRO A 112 -22.36 11.49 -12.73
CA PRO A 112 -22.23 10.02 -12.78
C PRO A 112 -21.16 9.52 -13.75
N ALA A 113 -20.70 10.34 -14.68
CA ALA A 113 -19.63 10.01 -15.63
C ALA A 113 -18.23 10.44 -15.13
N SER A 114 -18.13 11.07 -13.97
CA SER A 114 -16.86 11.45 -13.38
C SER A 114 -16.09 10.22 -12.87
N ASP A 115 -14.77 10.26 -12.97
CA ASP A 115 -13.86 9.28 -12.35
C ASP A 115 -13.94 9.29 -10.80
N LYS A 116 -14.53 10.33 -10.22
CA LYS A 116 -14.81 10.45 -8.78
C LYS A 116 -16.14 9.79 -8.35
N ALA A 117 -17.00 9.38 -9.30
CA ALA A 117 -18.34 8.90 -8.98
C ALA A 117 -18.32 7.66 -8.07
N PHE A 118 -17.42 6.68 -8.35
CA PHE A 118 -17.21 5.53 -7.47
C PHE A 118 -16.79 5.98 -6.06
N ASN A 119 -15.74 6.81 -5.95
CA ASN A 119 -15.25 7.30 -4.68
C ASN A 119 -16.32 8.06 -3.88
N GLY A 120 -17.15 8.85 -4.58
CA GLY A 120 -18.27 9.56 -3.97
C GLY A 120 -19.29 8.62 -3.31
N LEU A 121 -19.74 7.59 -4.03
CA LEU A 121 -20.64 6.57 -3.45
C LEU A 121 -19.96 5.77 -2.34
N PHE A 122 -18.71 5.39 -2.54
CA PHE A 122 -17.98 4.56 -1.61
C PHE A 122 -17.74 5.27 -0.26
N PHE A 123 -17.16 6.48 -0.29
CA PHE A 123 -16.91 7.23 0.96
C PHE A 123 -18.22 7.74 1.60
N GLY A 124 -19.16 8.24 0.80
CA GLY A 124 -20.48 8.62 1.30
C GLY A 124 -21.19 7.44 1.97
N GLY A 125 -21.17 6.26 1.33
CA GLY A 125 -21.74 5.03 1.87
C GLY A 125 -21.08 4.58 3.17
N SER A 126 -19.74 4.65 3.27
CA SER A 126 -19.02 4.26 4.49
C SER A 126 -19.28 5.19 5.65
N VAL A 127 -19.41 6.50 5.41
CA VAL A 127 -19.76 7.47 6.45
C VAL A 127 -21.24 7.34 6.87
N TYR A 128 -22.17 7.09 5.94
CA TYR A 128 -23.55 6.74 6.32
C TYR A 128 -23.63 5.48 7.17
N PHE A 129 -22.83 4.46 6.87
CA PHE A 129 -22.74 3.26 7.70
C PHE A 129 -22.29 3.60 9.12
N GLU A 130 -21.25 4.39 9.28
CA GLU A 130 -20.74 4.83 10.58
C GLU A 130 -21.80 5.63 11.37
N LEU A 131 -22.62 6.45 10.67
CA LEU A 131 -23.73 7.20 11.26
C LEU A 131 -24.96 6.32 11.59
N GLY A 132 -24.92 5.01 11.30
CA GLY A 132 -26.07 4.11 11.46
C GLY A 132 -27.19 4.33 10.45
N GLN A 133 -26.97 5.11 9.40
CA GLN A 133 -27.93 5.37 8.32
C GLN A 133 -27.85 4.27 7.25
N PHE A 134 -28.17 3.05 7.66
CA PHE A 134 -27.94 1.84 6.86
C PHE A 134 -28.68 1.85 5.51
N ASP A 135 -29.86 2.44 5.42
CA ASP A 135 -30.61 2.52 4.16
C ASP A 135 -29.88 3.39 3.12
N LYS A 136 -29.36 4.55 3.52
CA LYS A 136 -28.58 5.42 2.64
C LYS A 136 -27.25 4.79 2.26
N ALA A 137 -26.58 4.12 3.22
CA ALA A 137 -25.35 3.39 2.97
C ALA A 137 -25.59 2.29 1.92
N ALA A 138 -26.65 1.49 2.11
CA ALA A 138 -27.02 0.43 1.16
C ALA A 138 -27.38 0.98 -0.23
N GLU A 139 -28.07 2.12 -0.30
CA GLU A 139 -28.39 2.78 -1.56
C GLU A 139 -27.09 3.13 -2.33
N ASN A 140 -26.12 3.74 -1.66
CA ASN A 140 -24.85 4.10 -2.27
C ASN A 140 -24.10 2.87 -2.81
N PHE A 141 -23.92 1.83 -2.00
CA PHE A 141 -23.22 0.63 -2.44
C PHE A 141 -23.97 -0.15 -3.54
N ASN A 142 -25.32 -0.20 -3.50
CA ASN A 142 -26.10 -0.80 -4.58
C ASN A 142 -25.98 -0.03 -5.90
N ARG A 143 -25.74 1.28 -5.88
CA ARG A 143 -25.51 2.08 -7.09
C ARG A 143 -24.16 1.76 -7.75
N ILE A 144 -23.15 1.34 -6.98
CA ILE A 144 -21.83 0.94 -7.51
C ILE A 144 -21.96 -0.31 -8.41
N ILE A 145 -22.77 -1.29 -8.02
CA ILE A 145 -22.85 -2.60 -8.70
C ILE A 145 -23.16 -2.48 -10.21
N PRO A 146 -24.20 -1.76 -10.66
CA PRO A 146 -24.46 -1.60 -12.10
C PRO A 146 -23.53 -0.58 -12.78
N MET A 147 -22.78 0.22 -12.03
CA MET A 147 -21.94 1.30 -12.54
C MET A 147 -20.53 0.86 -12.86
N SER A 148 -20.03 -0.18 -12.16
CA SER A 148 -18.64 -0.65 -12.31
C SER A 148 -18.57 -2.07 -12.87
N ALA A 149 -17.47 -2.34 -13.61
CA ALA A 149 -17.04 -3.68 -14.02
C ALA A 149 -15.71 -4.08 -13.32
N GLU A 150 -15.14 -3.19 -12.51
CA GLU A 150 -13.85 -3.41 -11.85
C GLU A 150 -14.02 -4.35 -10.64
N PRO A 151 -13.30 -5.49 -10.60
CA PRO A 151 -13.43 -6.48 -9.53
C PRO A 151 -13.24 -5.88 -8.12
N PHE A 152 -12.31 -4.93 -7.96
CA PHE A 152 -12.07 -4.24 -6.70
C PHE A 152 -13.30 -3.46 -6.23
N GLU A 153 -13.91 -2.68 -7.11
CA GLU A 153 -15.06 -1.83 -6.79
C GLU A 153 -16.30 -2.66 -6.46
N LEU A 154 -16.53 -3.73 -7.23
CA LEU A 154 -17.61 -4.67 -6.98
C LEU A 154 -17.42 -5.42 -5.65
N SER A 155 -16.19 -5.89 -5.38
CA SER A 155 -15.86 -6.53 -4.11
C SER A 155 -16.09 -5.59 -2.92
N ALA A 156 -15.69 -4.32 -3.05
CA ALA A 156 -15.92 -3.30 -2.03
C ALA A 156 -17.42 -3.08 -1.76
N ALA A 157 -18.23 -2.93 -2.82
CA ALA A 157 -19.68 -2.72 -2.68
C ALA A 157 -20.35 -3.90 -1.96
N TYR A 158 -20.08 -5.13 -2.39
CA TYR A 158 -20.63 -6.33 -1.75
C TYR A 158 -20.14 -6.51 -0.31
N PHE A 159 -18.88 -6.20 -0.04
CA PHE A 159 -18.34 -6.25 1.32
C PHE A 159 -19.12 -5.35 2.28
N TRP A 160 -19.34 -4.08 1.90
CA TRP A 160 -20.06 -3.13 2.72
C TRP A 160 -21.55 -3.44 2.85
N LEU A 161 -22.19 -3.96 1.79
CA LEU A 161 -23.56 -4.48 1.88
C LEU A 161 -23.66 -5.63 2.88
N GLY A 162 -22.66 -6.50 2.92
CA GLY A 162 -22.56 -7.54 3.94
C GLY A 162 -22.47 -6.98 5.36
N LYS A 163 -21.61 -5.96 5.58
CA LYS A 163 -21.51 -5.28 6.90
C LYS A 163 -22.82 -4.61 7.32
N ILE A 164 -23.50 -3.97 6.39
CA ILE A 164 -24.81 -3.35 6.62
C ILE A 164 -25.82 -4.41 7.06
N ASN A 165 -25.95 -5.51 6.31
CA ASN A 165 -26.86 -6.60 6.65
C ASN A 165 -26.53 -7.21 8.01
N GLN A 166 -25.25 -7.40 8.33
CA GLN A 166 -24.84 -7.88 9.66
C GLN A 166 -25.29 -6.92 10.77
N ALA A 167 -25.07 -5.61 10.58
CA ALA A 167 -25.46 -4.58 11.56
C ALA A 167 -26.98 -4.50 11.78
N GLN A 168 -27.77 -4.83 10.75
CA GLN A 168 -29.24 -4.92 10.81
C GLN A 168 -29.75 -6.27 11.33
N GLY A 169 -28.86 -7.24 11.63
CA GLY A 169 -29.24 -8.57 12.12
C GLY A 169 -29.62 -9.58 11.01
N ASN A 170 -29.40 -9.22 9.74
CA ASN A 170 -29.73 -10.04 8.57
C ASN A 170 -28.51 -10.92 8.19
N GLY A 171 -28.16 -11.87 9.05
CA GLY A 171 -26.91 -12.64 8.94
C GLY A 171 -26.80 -13.47 7.66
N GLU A 172 -27.89 -14.00 7.12
CA GLU A 172 -27.86 -14.79 5.87
C GLU A 172 -27.54 -13.89 4.65
N GLU A 173 -28.22 -12.75 4.55
CA GLU A 173 -27.95 -11.75 3.51
C GLU A 173 -26.53 -11.20 3.61
N ALA A 174 -26.00 -11.03 4.84
CA ALA A 174 -24.61 -10.64 5.05
C ALA A 174 -23.66 -11.66 4.43
N ARG A 175 -23.88 -12.97 4.68
CA ARG A 175 -23.05 -14.05 4.12
C ARG A 175 -23.13 -14.11 2.59
N ILE A 176 -24.30 -13.93 2.02
CA ILE A 176 -24.49 -13.88 0.55
C ILE A 176 -23.66 -12.75 -0.05
N ASN A 177 -23.72 -11.56 0.54
CA ASN A 177 -22.95 -10.42 0.05
C ASN A 177 -21.43 -10.60 0.23
N TRP A 178 -20.97 -11.13 1.37
CA TRP A 178 -19.56 -11.43 1.55
C TRP A 178 -19.05 -12.52 0.60
N GLN A 179 -19.86 -13.54 0.32
CA GLN A 179 -19.51 -14.53 -0.71
C GLN A 179 -19.40 -13.87 -2.10
N ALA A 180 -20.27 -12.93 -2.42
CA ALA A 180 -20.18 -12.16 -3.66
C ALA A 180 -18.90 -11.32 -3.72
N ALA A 181 -18.51 -10.66 -2.61
CA ALA A 181 -17.25 -9.92 -2.52
C ALA A 181 -16.02 -10.82 -2.78
N MET A 182 -15.98 -11.99 -2.15
CA MET A 182 -14.92 -12.99 -2.36
C MET A 182 -14.86 -13.48 -3.81
N ASN A 183 -16.01 -13.67 -4.46
CA ASN A 183 -16.05 -14.13 -5.85
C ASN A 183 -15.52 -13.07 -6.84
N GLN A 184 -15.64 -11.77 -6.52
CA GLN A 184 -15.09 -10.70 -7.35
C GLN A 184 -13.57 -10.58 -7.22
N ALA A 185 -13.03 -10.61 -6.01
CA ALA A 185 -11.61 -10.41 -5.76
C ALA A 185 -11.13 -11.26 -4.56
N PRO A 186 -10.92 -12.59 -4.73
CA PRO A 186 -10.65 -13.51 -3.62
C PRO A 186 -9.36 -13.19 -2.86
N TYR A 187 -8.38 -12.59 -3.53
CA TYR A 187 -7.07 -12.21 -2.95
C TYR A 187 -6.92 -10.70 -2.80
N GLY A 188 -7.95 -9.93 -3.08
CA GLY A 188 -8.00 -8.49 -2.84
C GLY A 188 -8.54 -8.18 -1.45
N TYR A 189 -8.23 -6.99 -0.96
CA TYR A 189 -8.54 -6.54 0.40
C TYR A 189 -9.97 -6.89 0.85
N TYR A 190 -10.99 -6.49 0.08
CA TYR A 190 -12.39 -6.69 0.50
C TYR A 190 -12.83 -8.16 0.46
N GLY A 191 -12.29 -8.97 -0.46
CA GLY A 191 -12.53 -10.40 -0.48
C GLY A 191 -11.92 -11.11 0.72
N ILE A 192 -10.70 -10.74 1.09
CA ILE A 192 -10.02 -11.25 2.29
C ILE A 192 -10.80 -10.87 3.55
N ARG A 193 -11.17 -9.59 3.69
CA ARG A 193 -11.95 -9.11 4.84
C ARG A 193 -13.31 -9.78 4.93
N ALA A 194 -13.98 -10.02 3.80
CA ALA A 194 -15.23 -10.77 3.75
C ALA A 194 -15.07 -12.21 4.27
N ALA A 195 -14.00 -12.91 3.86
CA ALA A 195 -13.69 -14.25 4.35
C ALA A 195 -13.44 -14.25 5.87
N GLU A 196 -12.66 -13.30 6.37
CA GLU A 196 -12.38 -13.16 7.81
C GLU A 196 -13.65 -12.93 8.62
N LEU A 197 -14.55 -12.04 8.17
CA LEU A 197 -15.84 -11.80 8.83
C LEU A 197 -16.75 -13.04 8.81
N MET A 198 -16.78 -13.79 7.69
CA MET A 198 -17.54 -15.04 7.59
C MET A 198 -17.04 -16.12 8.55
N GLU A 199 -15.73 -16.15 8.80
CA GLU A 199 -15.07 -17.11 9.67
C GLU A 199 -14.96 -16.61 11.12
N GLY A 200 -15.31 -15.38 11.40
CA GLY A 200 -15.16 -14.74 12.72
C GLY A 200 -13.72 -14.52 13.13
N ARG A 201 -12.81 -14.35 12.14
CA ARG A 201 -11.39 -14.07 12.37
C ARG A 201 -11.12 -12.56 12.42
N ALA A 202 -10.18 -12.18 13.28
CA ALA A 202 -9.64 -10.83 13.28
C ALA A 202 -8.69 -10.62 12.08
N PRO A 203 -8.50 -9.36 11.62
CA PRO A 203 -7.40 -9.03 10.71
C PRO A 203 -6.06 -9.45 11.30
N PHE A 204 -5.10 -9.80 10.43
CA PHE A 204 -3.74 -10.19 10.82
C PHE A 204 -3.66 -11.38 11.80
N GLN A 205 -4.72 -12.15 11.91
CA GLN A 205 -4.69 -13.38 12.71
C GLN A 205 -3.83 -14.44 12.01
N GLU A 206 -2.74 -14.84 12.67
CA GLU A 206 -1.85 -15.87 12.13
C GLU A 206 -2.51 -17.26 12.10
N PRO A 207 -2.14 -18.11 11.13
CA PRO A 207 -2.46 -19.55 11.18
C PRO A 207 -1.95 -20.20 12.46
N ALA A 208 -2.64 -21.24 12.91
CA ALA A 208 -2.29 -21.94 14.15
C ALA A 208 -0.88 -22.57 14.13
N ARG A 209 -0.36 -22.83 12.96
CA ARG A 209 1.01 -23.32 12.74
C ARG A 209 1.60 -22.65 11.51
N LEU A 210 2.87 -22.27 11.62
CA LEU A 210 3.65 -21.71 10.52
C LEU A 210 4.85 -22.60 10.22
N ASN A 211 5.15 -22.77 8.93
CA ASN A 211 6.38 -23.41 8.47
C ASN A 211 7.10 -22.51 7.48
N LEU A 212 7.87 -21.56 7.99
CA LEU A 212 8.64 -20.60 7.18
C LEU A 212 9.95 -21.19 6.64
N ALA A 213 10.40 -22.35 7.14
CA ALA A 213 11.62 -23.00 6.70
C ALA A 213 11.35 -23.85 5.46
N VAL A 214 11.69 -23.34 4.28
CA VAL A 214 11.51 -24.01 2.99
C VAL A 214 12.86 -24.32 2.35
N ASN A 215 13.05 -25.57 1.88
CA ASN A 215 14.23 -25.96 1.12
C ASN A 215 14.04 -25.66 -0.38
N LEU A 216 14.36 -24.45 -0.80
CA LEU A 216 14.25 -24.01 -2.19
C LEU A 216 15.04 -24.89 -3.19
N PRO A 217 16.28 -25.36 -2.90
CA PRO A 217 17.00 -26.29 -3.77
C PRO A 217 16.22 -27.53 -4.18
N ASP A 218 15.48 -28.16 -3.25
CA ASP A 218 14.69 -29.35 -3.56
C ASP A 218 13.51 -29.05 -4.48
N LEU A 219 12.92 -27.86 -4.36
CA LEU A 219 11.81 -27.40 -5.18
C LEU A 219 12.23 -26.95 -6.57
N ARG A 220 13.51 -26.58 -6.75
CA ARG A 220 14.06 -26.11 -8.04
C ARG A 220 14.04 -27.21 -9.10
N ILE A 221 14.29 -28.46 -8.73
CA ILE A 221 14.36 -29.59 -9.68
C ILE A 221 13.02 -29.78 -10.40
N PRO A 222 11.88 -30.01 -9.69
CA PRO A 222 10.59 -30.14 -10.35
C PRO A 222 10.14 -28.87 -11.08
N ALA A 223 10.50 -27.69 -10.58
CA ALA A 223 10.22 -26.42 -11.27
C ALA A 223 10.95 -26.31 -12.62
N GLY A 224 12.19 -26.81 -12.69
CA GLY A 224 12.94 -26.87 -13.92
C GLY A 224 12.34 -27.82 -14.96
N GLU A 225 11.86 -28.98 -14.55
CA GLU A 225 11.16 -29.92 -15.45
C GLU A 225 9.82 -29.35 -15.93
N TRP A 226 9.07 -28.69 -15.05
CA TRP A 226 7.87 -27.94 -15.43
C TRP A 226 8.21 -26.83 -16.45
N LEU A 227 9.29 -26.05 -16.23
CA LEU A 227 9.71 -24.99 -17.14
C LEU A 227 9.97 -25.51 -18.55
N LYS A 228 10.66 -26.68 -18.67
CA LYS A 228 10.90 -27.31 -19.97
C LYS A 228 9.59 -27.60 -20.70
N THR A 229 8.60 -28.11 -19.99
CA THR A 229 7.29 -28.43 -20.55
C THR A 229 6.50 -27.19 -20.92
N ALA A 230 6.42 -26.21 -20.00
CA ALA A 230 5.64 -24.98 -20.17
C ALA A 230 6.14 -24.13 -21.35
N PHE A 231 7.46 -24.11 -21.58
CA PHE A 231 8.09 -23.32 -22.64
C PHE A 231 8.61 -24.14 -23.81
N ASN A 232 8.21 -25.42 -23.93
CA ASN A 232 8.59 -26.32 -25.04
C ASN A 232 10.14 -26.42 -25.23
N LEU A 233 10.90 -26.43 -24.16
CA LEU A 233 12.35 -26.53 -24.24
C LEU A 233 12.80 -27.98 -24.52
N PRO A 234 13.91 -28.20 -25.24
CA PRO A 234 14.47 -29.52 -25.47
C PRO A 234 14.79 -30.25 -24.14
N LEU A 235 14.60 -31.57 -24.10
CA LEU A 235 14.85 -32.38 -22.88
C LEU A 235 16.27 -32.24 -22.33
N GLY A 236 17.27 -32.06 -23.23
CA GLY A 236 18.66 -31.87 -22.83
C GLY A 236 19.06 -30.45 -22.44
N THR A 237 18.09 -29.53 -22.33
CA THR A 237 18.36 -28.12 -21.98
C THR A 237 19.05 -28.00 -20.63
N ASN A 238 20.19 -27.33 -20.60
CA ASN A 238 20.91 -27.01 -19.38
C ASN A 238 20.18 -25.86 -18.63
N LEU A 239 19.65 -26.20 -17.45
CA LEU A 239 18.90 -25.24 -16.61
C LEU A 239 19.79 -24.38 -15.70
N ASP A 240 21.08 -24.67 -15.62
CA ASP A 240 22.00 -23.99 -14.70
C ASP A 240 23.01 -23.09 -15.39
N TYR A 241 23.29 -23.34 -16.67
CA TYR A 241 24.34 -22.63 -17.38
C TYR A 241 23.99 -22.30 -18.84
N SER A 242 24.37 -21.11 -19.24
CA SER A 242 24.41 -20.63 -20.63
C SER A 242 25.70 -19.84 -20.84
N SER A 243 26.48 -20.21 -21.86
CA SER A 243 27.68 -19.45 -22.20
C SER A 243 27.35 -18.06 -22.72
N GLU A 244 26.20 -17.88 -23.37
CA GLU A 244 25.75 -16.60 -23.88
C GLU A 244 25.40 -15.67 -22.74
N LEU A 245 24.56 -16.11 -21.80
CA LEU A 245 24.14 -15.33 -20.63
C LEU A 245 25.34 -15.00 -19.72
N PHE A 246 26.15 -15.98 -19.32
CA PHE A 246 27.20 -15.78 -18.32
C PHE A 246 28.47 -15.11 -18.85
N ASN A 247 28.61 -15.00 -20.17
CA ASN A 247 29.63 -14.16 -20.80
C ASN A 247 29.07 -12.83 -21.30
N HIS A 248 27.79 -12.58 -21.10
CA HIS A 248 27.20 -11.29 -21.48
C HIS A 248 27.88 -10.13 -20.73
N PRO A 249 28.26 -9.05 -21.41
CA PRO A 249 29.01 -7.95 -20.77
C PRO A 249 28.32 -7.40 -19.51
N THR A 250 26.97 -7.27 -19.50
CA THR A 250 26.18 -6.82 -18.35
C THR A 250 26.31 -7.79 -17.17
N PHE A 251 26.23 -9.11 -17.43
CA PHE A 251 26.42 -10.12 -16.38
C PHE A 251 27.82 -10.06 -15.78
N VAL A 252 28.86 -10.01 -16.64
CA VAL A 252 30.25 -9.94 -16.19
C VAL A 252 30.49 -8.68 -15.34
N ARG A 253 29.97 -7.51 -15.76
CA ARG A 253 30.07 -6.27 -14.96
C ARG A 253 29.34 -6.40 -13.62
N ALA A 254 28.12 -6.96 -13.62
CA ALA A 254 27.36 -7.19 -12.38
C ALA A 254 28.16 -8.01 -11.38
N MET A 255 28.74 -9.13 -11.83
CA MET A 255 29.56 -10.02 -11.00
C MET A 255 30.84 -9.36 -10.51
N GLU A 256 31.48 -8.51 -11.32
CA GLU A 256 32.66 -7.76 -10.90
C GLU A 256 32.31 -6.70 -9.86
N PHE A 257 31.20 -5.98 -10.01
CA PHE A 257 30.71 -5.03 -9.00
C PHE A 257 30.37 -5.74 -7.70
N ASP A 258 29.67 -6.88 -7.75
CA ASP A 258 29.37 -7.72 -6.60
C ASP A 258 30.64 -8.14 -5.86
N ARG A 259 31.64 -8.66 -6.59
CA ARG A 259 32.93 -9.07 -6.02
C ARG A 259 33.70 -7.91 -5.35
N LEU A 260 33.52 -6.68 -5.84
CA LEU A 260 34.13 -5.47 -5.29
C LEU A 260 33.33 -4.86 -4.12
N GLY A 261 32.18 -5.45 -3.74
CA GLY A 261 31.29 -4.91 -2.73
C GLY A 261 30.50 -3.67 -3.18
N LEU A 262 30.45 -3.40 -4.48
CA LEU A 262 29.70 -2.28 -5.09
C LEU A 262 28.27 -2.75 -5.40
N TYR A 263 27.52 -3.14 -4.36
CA TYR A 263 26.24 -3.83 -4.45
C TYR A 263 25.18 -3.03 -5.19
N ASP A 264 25.17 -1.70 -5.05
CA ASP A 264 24.24 -0.81 -5.76
C ASP A 264 24.44 -0.91 -7.29
N ARG A 265 25.70 -0.83 -7.73
CA ARG A 265 26.05 -0.99 -9.15
C ARG A 265 25.74 -2.39 -9.65
N ALA A 266 26.06 -3.42 -8.87
CA ALA A 266 25.73 -4.80 -9.20
C ALA A 266 24.23 -5.00 -9.37
N SER A 267 23.43 -4.47 -8.46
CA SER A 267 21.95 -4.53 -8.52
C SER A 267 21.39 -3.84 -9.76
N THR A 268 21.97 -2.69 -10.15
CA THR A 268 21.59 -1.96 -11.37
C THR A 268 21.88 -2.79 -12.62
N GLU A 269 23.06 -3.39 -12.72
CA GLU A 269 23.43 -4.24 -13.85
C GLU A 269 22.56 -5.52 -13.91
N PHE A 270 22.26 -6.13 -12.76
CA PHE A 270 21.35 -7.29 -12.70
C PHE A 270 19.91 -6.92 -13.11
N SER A 271 19.42 -5.76 -12.73
CA SER A 271 18.11 -5.26 -13.15
C SER A 271 18.07 -5.01 -14.67
N THR A 272 19.14 -4.44 -15.22
CA THR A 272 19.29 -4.25 -16.67
C THR A 272 19.29 -5.59 -17.40
N LEU A 273 20.08 -6.55 -16.92
CA LEU A 273 20.15 -7.89 -17.51
C LEU A 273 18.81 -8.62 -17.46
N LEU A 274 18.07 -8.48 -16.35
CA LEU A 274 16.74 -9.06 -16.22
C LEU A 274 15.75 -8.44 -17.22
N SER A 275 15.82 -7.14 -17.43
CA SER A 275 15.01 -6.43 -18.43
C SER A 275 15.37 -6.83 -19.87
N GLU A 276 16.65 -6.97 -20.17
CA GLU A 276 17.13 -7.45 -21.48
C GLU A 276 16.65 -8.87 -21.81
N ASN A 277 16.37 -9.69 -20.79
CA ASN A 277 15.91 -11.09 -20.90
C ASN A 277 14.45 -11.30 -20.51
N GLU A 278 13.63 -10.24 -20.39
CA GLU A 278 12.24 -10.34 -19.86
C GLU A 278 11.32 -11.31 -20.63
N GLY A 279 11.66 -11.66 -21.88
CA GLY A 279 10.95 -12.66 -22.71
C GLY A 279 11.55 -14.06 -22.68
N ASP A 280 12.71 -14.26 -22.07
CA ASP A 280 13.41 -15.57 -22.03
C ASP A 280 13.25 -16.25 -20.65
N ALA A 281 12.23 -17.10 -20.53
CA ALA A 281 11.95 -17.81 -19.29
C ALA A 281 13.12 -18.71 -18.82
N LEU A 282 13.95 -19.23 -19.74
CA LEU A 282 15.07 -20.08 -19.38
C LEU A 282 16.21 -19.28 -18.75
N ASP A 283 16.59 -18.15 -19.37
CA ASP A 283 17.63 -17.30 -18.80
C ASP A 283 17.19 -16.60 -17.53
N ILE A 284 15.91 -16.20 -17.43
CA ILE A 284 15.31 -15.74 -16.16
C ILE A 284 15.44 -16.82 -15.06
N PHE A 285 15.12 -18.09 -15.35
CA PHE A 285 15.24 -19.20 -14.40
C PHE A 285 16.69 -19.43 -13.95
N ARG A 286 17.68 -19.25 -14.84
CA ARG A 286 19.11 -19.30 -14.50
C ARG A 286 19.52 -18.14 -13.59
N LEU A 287 19.05 -16.93 -13.90
CA LEU A 287 19.32 -15.73 -13.11
C LEU A 287 18.74 -15.82 -11.70
N ILE A 288 17.56 -16.40 -11.52
CA ILE A 288 16.97 -16.64 -10.18
C ILE A 288 17.97 -17.33 -9.25
N LYS A 289 18.65 -18.37 -9.73
CA LYS A 289 19.65 -19.08 -8.93
C LYS A 289 20.79 -18.16 -8.50
N VAL A 290 21.33 -17.37 -9.44
CA VAL A 290 22.42 -16.42 -9.16
C VAL A 290 21.96 -15.39 -8.12
N PHE A 291 20.76 -14.85 -8.28
CA PHE A 291 20.24 -13.85 -7.36
C PHE A 291 20.06 -14.39 -5.95
N LEU A 292 19.49 -15.60 -5.79
CA LEU A 292 19.33 -16.25 -4.49
C LEU A 292 20.68 -16.55 -3.81
N GLU A 293 21.66 -17.09 -4.58
CA GLU A 293 22.98 -17.42 -4.05
C GLU A 293 23.80 -16.18 -3.64
N ARG A 294 23.50 -15.02 -4.23
CA ARG A 294 24.19 -13.74 -3.97
C ARG A 294 23.42 -12.81 -3.03
N GLY A 295 22.19 -13.17 -2.61
CA GLY A 295 21.37 -12.36 -1.74
C GLY A 295 20.65 -11.18 -2.41
N TYR A 296 20.54 -11.17 -3.74
CA TYR A 296 19.76 -10.19 -4.50
C TYR A 296 18.28 -10.60 -4.51
N TYR A 297 17.66 -10.65 -3.33
CA TYR A 297 16.32 -11.20 -3.15
C TYR A 297 15.24 -10.43 -3.93
N ARG A 298 15.35 -9.10 -4.02
CA ARG A 298 14.46 -8.28 -4.85
C ARG A 298 14.51 -8.72 -6.31
N SER A 299 15.71 -8.91 -6.86
CA SER A 299 15.88 -9.36 -8.25
C SER A 299 15.35 -10.79 -8.45
N ALA A 300 15.53 -11.68 -7.48
CA ALA A 300 14.96 -13.03 -7.52
C ALA A 300 13.43 -13.01 -7.53
N LEU A 301 12.82 -12.19 -6.70
CA LEU A 301 11.38 -11.97 -6.62
C LEU A 301 10.82 -11.42 -7.94
N GLU A 302 11.44 -10.38 -8.50
CA GLU A 302 11.03 -9.80 -9.79
C GLU A 302 11.17 -10.81 -10.93
N ALA A 303 12.25 -11.60 -10.94
CA ALA A 303 12.44 -12.69 -11.90
C ALA A 303 11.35 -13.76 -11.78
N SER A 304 10.93 -14.12 -10.56
CA SER A 304 9.83 -15.06 -10.33
C SER A 304 8.50 -14.53 -10.87
N LYS A 305 8.20 -13.25 -10.66
CA LYS A 305 7.02 -12.59 -11.24
C LYS A 305 7.04 -12.60 -12.77
N LEU A 306 8.20 -12.44 -13.38
CA LEU A 306 8.34 -12.55 -14.84
C LEU A 306 7.98 -13.97 -15.34
N ILE A 307 8.44 -15.03 -14.67
CA ILE A 307 8.07 -16.41 -15.00
C ILE A 307 6.56 -16.61 -14.88
N ALA A 308 5.94 -16.12 -13.81
CA ALA A 308 4.49 -16.20 -13.61
C ALA A 308 3.73 -15.52 -14.76
N ARG A 309 4.16 -14.32 -15.16
CA ARG A 309 3.57 -13.57 -16.28
C ARG A 309 3.73 -14.30 -17.62
N LEU A 310 4.94 -14.76 -17.95
CA LEU A 310 5.24 -15.45 -19.20
C LEU A 310 4.49 -16.76 -19.35
N SER A 311 4.23 -17.44 -18.23
CA SER A 311 3.53 -18.72 -18.20
C SER A 311 1.99 -18.59 -18.00
N GLY A 312 1.47 -17.37 -17.82
CA GLY A 312 0.04 -17.11 -17.64
C GLY A 312 -0.48 -17.38 -16.20
N TYR A 313 0.39 -17.53 -15.21
CA TYR A 313 0.02 -17.80 -13.81
C TYR A 313 0.07 -16.55 -12.90
N ALA A 314 0.30 -15.37 -13.45
CA ALA A 314 0.39 -14.13 -12.66
C ALA A 314 -0.85 -13.90 -11.77
N GLU A 315 -2.05 -14.18 -12.29
CA GLU A 315 -3.31 -14.02 -11.56
C GLU A 315 -3.70 -15.24 -10.71
N THR A 316 -2.99 -16.35 -10.86
CA THR A 316 -3.29 -17.62 -10.17
C THR A 316 -2.03 -18.26 -9.57
N PRO A 317 -1.24 -17.53 -8.75
CA PRO A 317 0.05 -18.01 -8.25
C PRO A 317 -0.08 -19.21 -7.29
N PHE A 318 -1.28 -19.49 -6.80
CA PHE A 318 -1.59 -20.63 -5.93
C PHE A 318 -2.21 -21.82 -6.66
N SER A 319 -2.22 -21.80 -8.00
CA SER A 319 -2.67 -22.93 -8.80
C SER A 319 -1.79 -24.16 -8.55
N ALA A 320 -2.41 -25.33 -8.35
CA ALA A 320 -1.68 -26.59 -8.21
C ALA A 320 -0.83 -26.96 -9.46
N ALA A 321 -1.12 -26.34 -10.60
CA ALA A 321 -0.35 -26.52 -11.83
C ALA A 321 0.89 -25.61 -11.92
N TYR A 322 1.01 -24.60 -11.04
CA TYR A 322 2.16 -23.71 -10.98
C TYR A 322 3.14 -24.17 -9.89
N PRO A 323 4.45 -24.30 -10.19
CA PRO A 323 5.40 -24.82 -9.23
C PRO A 323 5.52 -23.92 -7.99
N PRO A 324 5.41 -24.47 -6.77
CA PRO A 324 5.52 -23.69 -5.55
C PRO A 324 6.90 -23.04 -5.35
N TYR A 325 7.93 -23.53 -6.07
CA TYR A 325 9.27 -22.92 -6.10
C TYR A 325 9.19 -21.41 -6.37
N PHE A 326 8.45 -21.02 -7.40
CA PHE A 326 8.32 -19.61 -7.78
C PHE A 326 7.53 -18.80 -6.74
N THR A 327 6.45 -19.38 -6.19
CA THR A 327 5.67 -18.75 -5.14
C THR A 327 6.51 -18.52 -3.87
N TYR A 328 7.35 -19.51 -3.49
CA TYR A 328 8.28 -19.36 -2.36
C TYR A 328 9.43 -18.38 -2.63
N ILE A 329 9.74 -18.04 -3.87
CA ILE A 329 10.69 -16.99 -4.20
C ILE A 329 10.00 -15.64 -4.15
N GLU A 330 8.81 -15.52 -4.72
CA GLU A 330 8.05 -14.27 -4.70
C GLU A 330 7.71 -13.83 -3.28
N TYR A 331 7.25 -14.76 -2.44
CA TYR A 331 6.92 -14.52 -1.03
C TYR A 331 7.95 -15.20 -0.11
N GLY A 332 9.24 -14.96 -0.35
CA GLY A 332 10.30 -15.62 0.40
C GLY A 332 10.41 -15.14 1.84
N ALA A 333 10.63 -16.08 2.77
CA ALA A 333 10.97 -15.77 4.16
C ALA A 333 12.50 -15.50 4.26
N TYR A 334 12.98 -14.50 3.52
CA TYR A 334 14.38 -14.12 3.54
C TYR A 334 14.76 -13.51 4.90
N TYR A 335 16.02 -13.66 5.31
CA TYR A 335 16.51 -13.22 6.64
C TYR A 335 15.81 -13.89 7.82
N LEU A 336 15.20 -15.07 7.63
CA LEU A 336 14.36 -15.75 8.61
C LEU A 336 14.94 -15.82 10.03
N PRO A 337 16.22 -16.18 10.27
CA PRO A 337 16.77 -16.23 11.63
C PRO A 337 16.74 -14.86 12.34
N TRP A 338 16.94 -13.76 11.60
CA TRP A 338 16.89 -12.43 12.18
C TRP A 338 15.45 -11.97 12.41
N ILE A 339 14.53 -12.32 11.47
CA ILE A 339 13.10 -12.03 11.64
C ILE A 339 12.56 -12.73 12.88
N GLN A 340 12.88 -14.01 13.09
CA GLN A 340 12.48 -14.76 14.28
C GLN A 340 13.01 -14.14 15.56
N ALA A 341 14.27 -13.71 15.55
CA ALA A 341 14.88 -13.07 16.71
C ALA A 341 14.21 -11.74 17.09
N VAL A 342 13.87 -10.88 16.10
CA VAL A 342 13.19 -9.60 16.38
C VAL A 342 11.71 -9.80 16.66
N ALA A 343 11.04 -10.79 16.06
CA ALA A 343 9.67 -11.17 16.35
C ALA A 343 9.52 -11.59 17.82
N GLU A 344 10.38 -12.48 18.29
CA GLU A 344 10.43 -12.88 19.71
C GLU A 344 10.76 -11.70 20.65
N LYS A 345 11.74 -10.88 20.26
CA LYS A 345 12.21 -9.75 21.09
C LYS A 345 11.14 -8.68 21.29
N TYR A 346 10.35 -8.40 20.27
CA TYR A 346 9.41 -7.29 20.24
C TYR A 346 7.94 -7.74 20.30
N ASP A 347 7.69 -9.04 20.47
CA ASP A 347 6.34 -9.64 20.48
C ASP A 347 5.55 -9.28 19.20
N LEU A 348 6.19 -9.48 18.02
CA LEU A 348 5.63 -9.19 16.71
C LEU A 348 5.34 -10.48 15.94
N SER A 349 4.32 -10.43 15.09
CA SER A 349 4.07 -11.47 14.10
C SER A 349 5.20 -11.55 13.07
N GLU A 350 5.77 -12.76 12.84
CA GLU A 350 6.75 -13.00 11.77
C GLU A 350 6.17 -12.65 10.40
N LEU A 351 4.89 -12.99 10.17
CA LEU A 351 4.21 -12.69 8.91
C LEU A 351 3.95 -11.20 8.72
N LEU A 352 3.69 -10.46 9.80
CA LEU A 352 3.53 -9.00 9.72
C LEU A 352 4.86 -8.33 9.36
N ILE A 353 5.97 -8.75 9.98
CA ILE A 353 7.32 -8.24 9.64
C ILE A 353 7.63 -8.52 8.17
N LEU A 354 7.42 -9.77 7.71
CA LEU A 354 7.63 -10.15 6.31
C LEU A 354 6.79 -9.31 5.36
N SER A 355 5.53 -9.04 5.72
CA SER A 355 4.59 -8.26 4.91
C SER A 355 5.02 -6.79 4.81
N VAL A 356 5.49 -6.20 5.91
CA VAL A 356 6.04 -4.84 5.91
C VAL A 356 7.30 -4.77 5.04
N ILE A 357 8.26 -5.69 5.19
CA ILE A 357 9.48 -5.71 4.37
C ILE A 357 9.14 -5.87 2.88
N TYR A 358 8.18 -6.73 2.56
CA TYR A 358 7.72 -6.92 1.19
C TYR A 358 7.14 -5.62 0.63
N GLN A 359 6.24 -4.98 1.36
CA GLN A 359 5.59 -3.73 0.93
C GLN A 359 6.59 -2.57 0.79
N GLU A 360 7.56 -2.46 1.70
CA GLU A 360 8.50 -1.34 1.75
C GLU A 360 9.59 -1.43 0.67
N SER A 361 10.14 -2.61 0.41
CA SER A 361 11.34 -2.73 -0.42
C SER A 361 11.40 -3.94 -1.34
N HIS A 362 10.44 -4.89 -1.23
CA HIS A 362 10.61 -6.22 -1.82
C HIS A 362 11.95 -6.88 -1.42
N PHE A 363 12.35 -6.75 -0.16
CA PHE A 363 13.64 -7.20 0.37
C PHE A 363 14.88 -6.51 -0.23
N GLY A 364 14.72 -5.33 -0.83
CA GLY A 364 15.80 -4.56 -1.41
C GLY A 364 16.64 -3.85 -0.36
N VAL A 365 17.85 -4.35 -0.10
CA VAL A 365 18.77 -3.85 0.94
C VAL A 365 19.12 -2.37 0.77
N LEU A 366 19.34 -1.95 -0.48
CA LEU A 366 19.75 -0.59 -0.84
C LEU A 366 18.57 0.26 -1.32
N ALA A 367 17.33 -0.16 -1.02
CA ALA A 367 16.15 0.62 -1.38
C ALA A 367 16.18 1.98 -0.68
N SER A 368 15.88 3.04 -1.43
CA SER A 368 15.73 4.38 -0.90
C SER A 368 14.53 5.08 -1.51
N SER A 369 13.79 5.82 -0.69
CA SER A 369 12.65 6.62 -1.14
C SER A 369 13.04 8.05 -1.47
N VAL A 370 12.15 8.79 -2.14
CA VAL A 370 12.32 10.23 -2.39
C VAL A 370 12.41 11.01 -1.07
N ALA A 371 11.70 10.56 -0.02
CA ALA A 371 11.75 11.16 1.32
C ALA A 371 13.03 10.80 2.10
N GLY A 372 13.93 9.99 1.53
CA GLY A 372 15.18 9.59 2.15
C GLY A 372 15.06 8.41 3.10
N ALA A 373 13.95 7.67 3.12
CA ALA A 373 13.83 6.41 3.84
C ALA A 373 14.74 5.35 3.20
N ARG A 374 15.34 4.44 4.01
CA ARG A 374 16.39 3.51 3.57
C ARG A 374 16.17 2.09 4.07
N GLY A 375 16.65 1.15 3.27
CA GLY A 375 16.80 -0.27 3.62
C GLY A 375 15.51 -1.08 3.51
N ILE A 376 15.54 -2.30 4.04
CA ILE A 376 14.48 -3.29 3.81
C ILE A 376 13.13 -2.90 4.43
N MET A 377 13.11 -2.14 5.53
CA MET A 377 11.91 -1.64 6.20
C MET A 377 11.70 -0.12 6.02
N GLN A 378 12.45 0.52 5.10
CA GLN A 378 12.30 1.93 4.70
C GLN A 378 12.21 2.91 5.89
N LEU A 379 13.21 2.88 6.77
CA LEU A 379 13.27 3.82 7.88
C LEU A 379 13.86 5.18 7.46
N LEU A 380 13.27 6.25 7.96
CA LEU A 380 13.90 7.57 7.93
C LEU A 380 15.12 7.58 8.84
N PRO A 381 16.28 8.13 8.42
CA PRO A 381 17.48 8.20 9.25
C PRO A 381 17.26 8.87 10.61
N SER A 382 16.43 9.92 10.67
CA SER A 382 16.07 10.59 11.94
C SER A 382 15.34 9.68 12.92
N THR A 383 14.39 8.87 12.44
CA THR A 383 13.67 7.89 13.26
C THR A 383 14.62 6.80 13.76
N ALA A 384 15.46 6.30 12.86
CA ALA A 384 16.44 5.26 13.20
C ALA A 384 17.48 5.75 14.24
N GLU A 385 18.00 6.96 14.07
CA GLU A 385 18.94 7.59 15.02
C GLU A 385 18.33 7.75 16.39
N GLN A 386 17.09 8.21 16.48
CA GLN A 386 16.36 8.32 17.74
C GLN A 386 16.26 6.95 18.42
N ILE A 387 15.81 5.92 17.70
CA ILE A 387 15.66 4.56 18.25
C ILE A 387 17.01 3.99 18.68
N ALA A 388 18.05 4.13 17.85
CA ALA A 388 19.38 3.64 18.16
C ALA A 388 19.93 4.29 19.43
N THR A 389 19.72 5.59 19.59
CA THR A 389 20.15 6.36 20.79
C THR A 389 19.37 5.93 22.04
N GLU A 390 18.04 5.84 21.96
CA GLU A 390 17.18 5.49 23.10
C GLU A 390 17.40 4.05 23.57
N THR A 391 17.67 3.14 22.65
CA THR A 391 17.89 1.72 22.97
C THR A 391 19.34 1.37 23.30
N GLY A 392 20.28 2.24 22.92
CA GLY A 392 21.71 1.95 23.00
C GLY A 392 22.17 0.83 22.05
N PHE A 393 21.39 0.54 21.01
CA PHE A 393 21.68 -0.56 20.07
C PHE A 393 22.94 -0.30 19.25
N LEU A 394 23.16 0.94 18.82
CA LEU A 394 24.39 1.39 18.18
C LEU A 394 25.06 2.47 19.03
N THR A 395 26.37 2.40 19.16
CA THR A 395 27.17 3.41 19.89
C THR A 395 27.32 4.72 19.13
N SER A 396 27.23 4.65 17.80
CA SER A 396 27.13 5.77 16.87
C SER A 396 26.24 5.30 15.71
N PHE A 397 25.43 6.19 15.17
CA PHE A 397 24.55 5.91 14.03
C PHE A 397 24.97 6.75 12.83
N GLU A 398 25.03 6.09 11.67
CA GLU A 398 25.16 6.74 10.36
C GLU A 398 24.02 6.27 9.47
N ALA A 399 23.55 7.13 8.55
CA ALA A 399 22.44 6.76 7.65
C ALA A 399 22.73 5.51 6.81
N SER A 400 24.02 5.22 6.52
CA SER A 400 24.47 3.99 5.85
C SER A 400 24.27 2.71 6.67
N ASP A 401 24.09 2.79 7.99
CA ASP A 401 23.78 1.63 8.82
C ASP A 401 22.44 1.00 8.43
N LEU A 402 21.53 1.80 7.86
CA LEU A 402 20.25 1.32 7.36
C LEU A 402 20.36 0.45 6.09
N ASP A 403 21.51 0.44 5.45
CA ASP A 403 21.78 -0.45 4.30
C ASP A 403 22.26 -1.83 4.78
N VAL A 404 22.44 -2.03 6.09
CA VAL A 404 22.74 -3.33 6.70
C VAL A 404 21.43 -3.98 7.14
N PRO A 405 21.00 -5.11 6.51
CA PRO A 405 19.68 -5.71 6.76
C PRO A 405 19.42 -5.99 8.25
N TYR A 406 20.43 -6.45 8.99
CA TYR A 406 20.29 -6.72 10.42
C TYR A 406 19.98 -5.46 11.23
N TYR A 407 20.67 -4.34 10.97
CA TYR A 407 20.40 -3.08 11.68
C TYR A 407 19.05 -2.49 11.29
N ASN A 408 18.73 -2.53 10.01
CA ASN A 408 17.45 -2.03 9.49
C ASN A 408 16.27 -2.82 10.07
N LEU A 409 16.38 -4.15 10.13
CA LEU A 409 15.38 -5.03 10.70
C LEU A 409 15.19 -4.78 12.21
N GLU A 410 16.27 -4.64 12.95
CA GLU A 410 16.23 -4.37 14.39
C GLU A 410 15.52 -3.03 14.70
N LEU A 411 15.95 -1.96 14.01
CA LEU A 411 15.39 -0.63 14.21
C LEU A 411 13.96 -0.50 13.67
N GLY A 412 13.67 -1.13 12.52
CA GLY A 412 12.34 -1.13 11.90
C GLY A 412 11.32 -1.91 12.72
N SER A 413 11.69 -3.08 13.23
CA SER A 413 10.81 -3.87 14.11
C SER A 413 10.56 -3.16 15.44
N ASN A 414 11.56 -2.48 16.00
CA ASN A 414 11.36 -1.64 17.17
C ASN A 414 10.35 -0.51 16.89
N ASN A 415 10.48 0.18 15.73
CA ASN A 415 9.53 1.22 15.34
C ASN A 415 8.10 0.67 15.20
N LEU A 416 7.93 -0.48 14.53
CA LEU A 416 6.63 -1.12 14.38
C LEU A 416 6.02 -1.49 15.73
N ALA A 417 6.80 -2.09 16.64
CA ALA A 417 6.36 -2.42 17.98
C ALA A 417 5.92 -1.19 18.78
N ARG A 418 6.65 -0.07 18.64
CA ARG A 418 6.25 1.20 19.26
C ARG A 418 4.91 1.71 18.74
N MET A 419 4.66 1.60 17.44
CA MET A 419 3.38 2.00 16.87
C MET A 419 2.25 1.10 17.38
N LEU A 420 2.46 -0.21 17.44
CA LEU A 420 1.49 -1.13 18.04
C LEU A 420 1.22 -0.81 19.52
N TYR A 421 2.25 -0.51 20.29
CA TYR A 421 2.08 -0.11 21.69
C TYR A 421 1.27 1.19 21.84
N VAL A 422 1.57 2.21 21.02
CA VAL A 422 0.86 3.51 21.05
C VAL A 422 -0.62 3.37 20.70
N PHE A 423 -0.94 2.45 19.79
CA PHE A 423 -2.32 2.21 19.33
C PHE A 423 -2.95 0.95 19.94
N GLU A 424 -2.46 0.51 21.12
CA GLU A 424 -3.06 -0.53 21.95
C GLU A 424 -3.26 -1.87 21.21
N GLY A 425 -2.35 -2.19 20.28
CA GLY A 425 -2.39 -3.42 19.47
C GLY A 425 -3.28 -3.33 18.22
N ASP A 426 -3.76 -2.15 17.85
CA ASP A 426 -4.51 -1.95 16.61
C ASP A 426 -3.54 -1.92 15.41
N ASP A 427 -3.48 -3.01 14.66
CA ASP A 427 -2.59 -3.17 13.50
C ASP A 427 -2.82 -2.10 12.43
N TYR A 428 -4.08 -1.73 12.15
CA TYR A 428 -4.40 -0.73 11.12
C TYR A 428 -3.87 0.64 11.49
N LYS A 429 -4.06 1.05 12.74
CA LYS A 429 -3.55 2.33 13.24
C LYS A 429 -2.03 2.30 13.34
N ALA A 430 -1.44 1.18 13.76
CA ALA A 430 0.01 1.02 13.82
C ALA A 430 0.65 1.12 12.43
N LEU A 431 0.09 0.45 11.42
CA LEU A 431 0.55 0.52 10.04
C LEU A 431 0.33 1.91 9.42
N ALA A 432 -0.80 2.56 9.71
CA ALA A 432 -1.02 3.94 9.32
C ALA A 432 0.05 4.88 9.91
N ALA A 433 0.39 4.68 11.19
CA ALA A 433 1.40 5.48 11.88
C ALA A 433 2.82 5.19 11.39
N TYR A 434 3.11 3.96 11.01
CA TYR A 434 4.39 3.59 10.42
C TYR A 434 4.61 4.32 9.09
N ASN A 435 3.57 4.41 8.23
CA ASN A 435 3.64 5.04 6.91
C ASN A 435 3.47 6.56 6.95
N ALA A 436 2.45 7.07 7.67
CA ALA A 436 2.06 8.49 7.63
C ALA A 436 2.45 9.28 8.90
N GLY A 437 3.07 8.62 9.88
CA GLY A 437 3.46 9.23 11.15
C GLY A 437 2.38 9.16 12.23
N GLN A 438 2.83 9.01 13.47
CA GLN A 438 2.00 8.80 14.65
C GLN A 438 0.96 9.93 14.86
N ARG A 439 1.38 11.19 14.73
CA ARG A 439 0.51 12.35 14.95
C ARG A 439 -0.65 12.42 13.97
N THR A 440 -0.37 12.19 12.70
CA THR A 440 -1.38 12.17 11.63
C THR A 440 -2.41 11.08 11.89
N THR A 441 -1.94 9.89 12.24
CA THR A 441 -2.80 8.75 12.57
C THR A 441 -3.66 8.99 13.80
N MET A 442 -3.13 9.61 14.85
CA MET A 442 -3.93 10.00 16.03
C MET A 442 -5.09 10.94 15.68
N ASN A 443 -4.90 11.83 14.69
CA ASN A 443 -5.97 12.70 14.24
C ASN A 443 -7.07 11.93 13.49
N TRP A 444 -6.70 10.96 12.65
CA TRP A 444 -7.69 10.08 12.00
C TRP A 444 -8.43 9.19 13.01
N ALA A 445 -7.69 8.62 13.97
CA ALA A 445 -8.28 7.76 15.00
C ALA A 445 -9.33 8.46 15.88
N LYS A 446 -9.25 9.78 16.04
CA LYS A 446 -10.28 10.55 16.77
C LYS A 446 -11.62 10.64 16.04
N LEU A 447 -11.61 10.46 14.72
CA LEU A 447 -12.79 10.60 13.87
C LEU A 447 -13.61 9.30 13.77
N THR A 448 -13.08 8.16 14.23
CA THR A 448 -13.69 6.84 14.05
C THR A 448 -13.74 6.06 15.35
N GLY A 449 -14.60 5.02 15.37
CA GLY A 449 -14.60 4.00 16.41
C GLY A 449 -13.49 2.96 16.20
N GLU A 450 -13.77 1.73 16.65
CA GLU A 450 -12.81 0.61 16.63
C GLU A 450 -12.87 -0.24 15.35
N ASP A 451 -13.80 0.03 14.44
CA ASP A 451 -13.97 -0.74 13.20
C ASP A 451 -12.80 -0.45 12.22
N PRO A 452 -11.94 -1.43 11.91
CA PRO A 452 -10.75 -1.20 11.09
C PRO A 452 -11.08 -0.79 9.66
N ASP A 453 -12.20 -1.25 9.11
CA ASP A 453 -12.62 -0.94 7.74
C ASP A 453 -13.18 0.50 7.65
N VAL A 454 -13.83 0.99 8.72
CA VAL A 454 -14.24 2.39 8.84
C VAL A 454 -13.00 3.29 9.02
N PHE A 455 -12.08 2.90 9.90
CA PHE A 455 -10.83 3.64 10.09
C PHE A 455 -10.05 3.76 8.78
N LEU A 456 -9.88 2.68 8.02
CA LEU A 456 -9.18 2.70 6.74
C LEU A 456 -9.81 3.71 5.76
N ASN A 457 -11.13 3.80 5.71
CA ASN A 457 -11.83 4.73 4.81
C ASN A 457 -11.76 6.20 5.27
N THR A 458 -11.47 6.44 6.55
CA THR A 458 -11.26 7.80 7.10
C THR A 458 -9.89 8.35 6.70
N ILE A 459 -8.91 7.50 6.41
CA ILE A 459 -7.60 7.92 5.93
C ILE A 459 -7.74 8.58 4.56
N ARG A 460 -7.43 9.87 4.45
CA ARG A 460 -7.54 10.62 3.17
C ARG A 460 -6.27 10.53 2.31
N TYR A 461 -5.15 10.09 2.86
CA TYR A 461 -3.94 9.83 2.09
C TYR A 461 -4.07 8.52 1.34
N LEU A 462 -4.21 8.61 0.01
CA LEU A 462 -4.37 7.44 -0.86
C LEU A 462 -3.22 6.45 -0.67
N GLU A 463 -1.99 6.97 -0.56
CA GLU A 463 -0.78 6.16 -0.32
C GLU A 463 -0.94 5.29 0.92
N THR A 464 -1.33 5.87 2.06
CA THR A 464 -1.48 5.14 3.32
C THR A 464 -2.62 4.11 3.27
N ARG A 465 -3.75 4.44 2.61
CA ARG A 465 -4.83 3.45 2.42
C ARG A 465 -4.38 2.26 1.56
N VAL A 466 -3.66 2.53 0.47
CA VAL A 466 -3.12 1.49 -0.41
C VAL A 466 -2.07 0.68 0.33
N TYR A 467 -1.21 1.33 1.11
CA TYR A 467 -0.20 0.69 1.93
C TYR A 467 -0.80 -0.36 2.87
N ILE A 468 -1.82 0.01 3.65
CA ILE A 468 -2.47 -0.91 4.60
C ILE A 468 -3.16 -2.06 3.85
N ARG A 469 -3.91 -1.76 2.77
CA ARG A 469 -4.56 -2.81 1.96
C ARG A 469 -3.56 -3.80 1.39
N ASN A 470 -2.47 -3.31 0.84
CA ASN A 470 -1.42 -4.16 0.30
C ASN A 470 -0.82 -5.06 1.39
N ILE A 471 -0.57 -4.53 2.60
CA ILE A 471 -0.03 -5.34 3.70
C ILE A 471 -1.03 -6.44 4.13
N VAL A 472 -2.33 -6.15 4.18
CA VAL A 472 -3.36 -7.17 4.44
C VAL A 472 -3.32 -8.26 3.37
N GLU A 473 -3.24 -7.89 2.09
CA GLU A 473 -3.17 -8.83 0.98
C GLU A 473 -1.89 -9.67 1.01
N ILE A 474 -0.75 -9.04 1.30
CA ILE A 474 0.55 -9.73 1.42
C ILE A 474 0.54 -10.67 2.61
N PHE A 475 0.05 -10.24 3.78
CA PHE A 475 -0.08 -11.06 4.98
C PHE A 475 -0.96 -12.30 4.72
N HIS A 476 -2.08 -12.11 4.05
CA HIS A 476 -2.96 -13.21 3.67
C HIS A 476 -2.25 -14.20 2.74
N ARG A 477 -1.47 -13.72 1.76
CA ARG A 477 -0.68 -14.59 0.87
C ARG A 477 0.38 -15.36 1.63
N TYR A 478 1.13 -14.72 2.53
CA TYR A 478 2.06 -15.40 3.43
C TYR A 478 1.34 -16.47 4.28
N SER A 479 0.16 -16.13 4.81
CA SER A 479 -0.65 -17.09 5.59
C SER A 479 -1.07 -18.31 4.78
N LEU A 480 -1.44 -18.14 3.50
CA LEU A 480 -1.78 -19.23 2.59
C LEU A 480 -0.57 -20.11 2.23
N ILE A 481 0.61 -19.51 2.07
CA ILE A 481 1.82 -20.19 1.64
C ILE A 481 2.46 -20.99 2.78
N TYR A 482 2.50 -20.42 3.98
CA TYR A 482 3.26 -20.93 5.12
C TYR A 482 2.40 -21.48 6.26
N GLY A 483 1.08 -21.25 6.24
CA GLY A 483 0.13 -21.78 7.21
C GLY A 483 -0.13 -23.27 7.01
N GLN A 484 -0.28 -24.01 8.15
CA GLN A 484 -0.59 -25.45 8.20
C GLN A 484 -1.80 -25.73 9.07
#